data_6a4e31efc37be7f95d64ea13fcb493da
#
_entry.id   6a4e31efc37be7f95d64ea13fcb493da
#
_cell.length_a   1.000
_cell.length_b   1.000
_cell.length_c   1.000
_cell.angle_alpha   90.00
_cell.angle_beta   90.00
_cell.angle_gamma   90.00
#
_symmetry.space_group_name_H-M   'P 1'
#
loop_
_entity.id
_entity.type
_entity.pdbx_description
1 polymer ?
#
loop_
_entity_poly.entity_id
_entity_poly.type
_entity_poly.pdbx_seq_one_letter_code
_entity_poly.pdbx_strand_id
1 'polypeptide(L)'
;VGLVVSCRGIAHSFEVSDLREEESAEYHLSRATFPEGVHQITLFTSEGEILAERLMFHYRGNSRLQIETAGEKPTYRPYEKVQLQVSVKDRESRPVPSRLSVSVRDVGREVPTNYRSDMTANLLLESDVRGYIEDVDYYFESTDTNHRLAADLLMLVQGWRRYAWKEQTGIEPVSYTHLRAHETDRNL
;
A
#
# COMPACT_ATOMS: atom_id res chain seq x y z
N VAL A 1 -13.58 21.47 -13.64
CA VAL A 1 -12.62 20.73 -12.83
C VAL A 1 -12.83 19.24 -12.97
N GLY A 2 -11.75 18.48 -12.91
CA GLY A 2 -11.77 17.02 -12.92
C GLY A 2 -11.23 16.46 -11.63
N LEU A 3 -11.79 15.33 -11.18
CA LEU A 3 -11.31 14.56 -10.03
C LEU A 3 -10.97 13.14 -10.49
N VAL A 4 -9.79 12.68 -10.16
CA VAL A 4 -9.37 11.31 -10.38
C VAL A 4 -9.01 10.65 -9.06
N VAL A 5 -9.39 9.39 -8.91
CA VAL A 5 -8.95 8.52 -7.82
C VAL A 5 -8.14 7.39 -8.41
N SER A 6 -6.88 7.30 -8.06
CA SER A 6 -5.98 6.25 -8.52
C SER A 6 -5.42 5.43 -7.35
N CYS A 7 -5.13 4.16 -7.63
CA CYS A 7 -4.43 3.27 -6.72
C CYS A 7 -3.32 2.56 -7.49
N ARG A 8 -2.09 2.63 -6.99
CA ARG A 8 -0.90 2.02 -7.64
C ARG A 8 -0.75 2.41 -9.12
N GLY A 9 -1.01 3.68 -9.43
CA GLY A 9 -0.90 4.19 -10.79
C GLY A 9 -2.05 3.84 -11.74
N ILE A 10 -3.09 3.14 -11.26
CA ILE A 10 -4.27 2.80 -12.05
C ILE A 10 -5.43 3.69 -11.60
N ALA A 11 -6.06 4.40 -12.55
CA ALA A 11 -7.25 5.18 -12.29
C ALA A 11 -8.47 4.26 -12.10
N HIS A 12 -9.18 4.47 -10.99
CA HIS A 12 -10.38 3.70 -10.62
C HIS A 12 -11.66 4.52 -10.72
N SER A 13 -11.55 5.83 -10.59
CA SER A 13 -12.66 6.76 -10.77
C SER A 13 -12.16 8.02 -11.44
N PHE A 14 -13.00 8.59 -12.30
CA PHE A 14 -12.78 9.85 -12.98
C PHE A 14 -14.10 10.58 -13.10
N GLU A 15 -14.17 11.77 -12.53
CA GLU A 15 -15.38 12.59 -12.52
C GLU A 15 -15.03 14.00 -12.99
N VAL A 16 -15.93 14.61 -13.75
CA VAL A 16 -15.79 15.98 -14.26
C VAL A 16 -16.98 16.80 -13.84
N SER A 17 -16.73 18.00 -13.33
CA SER A 17 -17.76 19.00 -13.00
C SER A 17 -17.42 20.33 -13.66
N ASP A 18 -18.43 20.94 -14.24
CA ASP A 18 -18.34 22.31 -14.74
C ASP A 18 -18.73 23.26 -13.59
N LEU A 19 -17.71 23.91 -13.01
CA LEU A 19 -17.89 24.86 -11.91
C LEU A 19 -17.78 26.28 -12.43
N ARG A 20 -18.79 27.08 -12.13
CA ARG A 20 -18.75 28.53 -12.31
C ARG A 20 -18.16 29.19 -11.05
N GLU A 21 -17.91 30.50 -11.14
CA GLU A 21 -17.47 31.27 -9.96
C GLU A 21 -18.49 31.12 -8.83
N GLU A 22 -17.95 30.89 -7.59
CA GLU A 22 -18.72 30.71 -6.35
C GLU A 22 -19.49 29.38 -6.23
N GLU A 23 -19.39 28.46 -7.19
CA GLU A 23 -19.99 27.12 -7.10
C GLU A 23 -19.06 26.13 -6.38
N SER A 24 -19.67 25.12 -5.75
CA SER A 24 -18.97 23.99 -5.14
C SER A 24 -19.48 22.69 -5.72
N ALA A 25 -18.60 21.70 -5.86
CA ALA A 25 -18.97 20.33 -6.20
C ALA A 25 -18.70 19.40 -5.03
N GLU A 26 -19.61 18.46 -4.80
CA GLU A 26 -19.45 17.38 -3.85
C GLU A 26 -19.35 16.06 -4.61
N TYR A 27 -18.27 15.30 -4.32
CA TYR A 27 -18.01 14.01 -4.94
C TYR A 27 -18.22 12.88 -3.93
N HIS A 28 -19.09 11.94 -4.27
CA HIS A 28 -19.38 10.77 -3.43
C HIS A 28 -18.64 9.54 -3.93
N LEU A 29 -17.57 9.17 -3.21
CA LEU A 29 -16.73 8.04 -3.55
C LEU A 29 -17.16 6.79 -2.77
N SER A 30 -17.68 5.77 -3.46
CA SER A 30 -18.06 4.51 -2.82
C SER A 30 -16.83 3.64 -2.55
N ARG A 31 -16.56 3.38 -1.29
CA ARG A 31 -15.45 2.49 -0.88
C ARG A 31 -15.58 1.05 -1.41
N ALA A 32 -16.79 0.61 -1.74
CA ALA A 32 -17.01 -0.74 -2.24
C ALA A 32 -16.36 -1.00 -3.61
N THR A 33 -16.18 0.05 -4.41
CA THR A 33 -15.63 -0.05 -5.78
C THR A 33 -14.11 0.03 -5.84
N PHE A 34 -13.46 0.45 -4.76
CA PHE A 34 -12.02 0.64 -4.73
C PHE A 34 -11.28 -0.59 -4.19
N PRO A 35 -10.09 -0.92 -4.72
CA PRO A 35 -9.22 -1.94 -4.13
C PRO A 35 -8.73 -1.51 -2.74
N GLU A 36 -8.16 -2.44 -1.98
CA GLU A 36 -7.45 -2.12 -0.75
C GLU A 36 -6.07 -1.52 -1.06
N GLY A 37 -5.64 -0.55 -0.24
CA GLY A 37 -4.35 0.12 -0.36
C GLY A 37 -4.44 1.64 -0.26
N VAL A 38 -3.35 2.30 -0.63
CA VAL A 38 -3.25 3.76 -0.66
C VAL A 38 -3.80 4.28 -1.99
N HIS A 39 -4.73 5.22 -1.91
CA HIS A 39 -5.32 5.91 -3.04
C HIS A 39 -4.83 7.34 -3.08
N GLN A 40 -4.57 7.82 -4.27
CA GLN A 40 -4.30 9.22 -4.54
C GLN A 40 -5.54 9.83 -5.18
N ILE A 41 -6.07 10.88 -4.55
CA ILE A 41 -7.16 11.69 -5.04
C ILE A 41 -6.53 12.97 -5.58
N THR A 42 -6.71 13.23 -6.87
CA THR A 42 -6.15 14.42 -7.55
C THR A 42 -7.26 15.22 -8.15
N LEU A 43 -7.31 16.51 -7.83
CA LEU A 43 -8.20 17.51 -8.42
C LEU A 43 -7.38 18.34 -9.42
N PHE A 44 -7.91 18.57 -10.61
CA PHE A 44 -7.20 19.27 -11.68
C PHE A 44 -8.14 20.12 -12.54
N THR A 45 -7.54 21.09 -13.26
CA THR A 45 -8.26 21.98 -14.21
C THR A 45 -8.50 21.28 -15.54
N SER A 46 -9.26 21.94 -16.44
CA SER A 46 -9.44 21.52 -17.84
C SER A 46 -8.13 21.46 -18.63
N GLU A 47 -7.13 22.24 -18.23
CA GLU A 47 -5.79 22.27 -18.81
C GLU A 47 -4.86 21.20 -18.23
N GLY A 48 -5.33 20.41 -17.24
CA GLY A 48 -4.56 19.37 -16.59
C GLY A 48 -3.66 19.86 -15.45
N GLU A 49 -3.83 21.10 -15.01
CA GLU A 49 -3.09 21.63 -13.85
C GLU A 49 -3.66 21.06 -12.55
N ILE A 50 -2.78 20.63 -11.64
CA ILE A 50 -3.17 20.08 -10.35
C ILE A 50 -3.56 21.21 -9.42
N LEU A 51 -4.78 21.17 -8.92
CA LEU A 51 -5.30 22.09 -7.92
C LEU A 51 -5.06 21.59 -6.49
N ALA A 52 -5.29 20.32 -6.27
CA ALA A 52 -5.11 19.69 -4.96
C ALA A 52 -4.88 18.18 -5.09
N GLU A 53 -4.17 17.62 -4.13
CA GLU A 53 -3.95 16.19 -4.02
C GLU A 53 -4.09 15.74 -2.56
N ARG A 54 -4.66 14.55 -2.37
CA ARG A 54 -4.78 13.93 -1.07
C ARG A 54 -4.55 12.43 -1.17
N LEU A 55 -3.88 11.84 -0.19
CA LEU A 55 -3.85 10.39 0.01
C LEU A 55 -5.02 9.93 0.88
N MET A 56 -5.52 8.75 0.59
CA MET A 56 -6.54 8.06 1.35
C MET A 56 -6.15 6.58 1.48
N PHE A 57 -6.18 6.04 2.68
CA PHE A 57 -5.98 4.61 2.90
C PHE A 57 -7.32 3.88 2.98
N HIS A 58 -7.45 2.79 2.23
CA HIS A 58 -8.64 1.95 2.24
C HIS A 58 -8.28 0.51 2.58
N TYR A 59 -8.84 0.00 3.68
CA TYR A 59 -8.69 -1.37 4.15
C TYR A 59 -10.03 -1.93 4.59
N ARG A 60 -10.34 -3.17 4.17
CA ARG A 60 -11.57 -3.90 4.50
C ARG A 60 -11.31 -5.14 5.36
N GLY A 61 -10.06 -5.62 5.39
CA GLY A 61 -9.70 -6.85 6.07
C GLY A 61 -10.23 -8.14 5.39
N ASN A 62 -10.67 -8.04 4.14
CA ASN A 62 -11.35 -9.14 3.46
C ASN A 62 -10.44 -9.97 2.56
N SER A 63 -9.27 -9.45 2.20
CA SER A 63 -8.38 -10.03 1.18
C SER A 63 -7.30 -10.94 1.76
N ARG A 64 -7.22 -11.11 3.08
CA ARG A 64 -6.23 -12.00 3.69
C ARG A 64 -6.57 -13.47 3.43
N LEU A 65 -5.60 -14.20 2.88
CA LEU A 65 -5.64 -15.65 2.81
C LEU A 65 -5.19 -16.26 4.15
N GLN A 66 -5.79 -17.36 4.52
CA GLN A 66 -5.38 -18.15 5.67
C GLN A 66 -4.33 -19.14 5.23
N ILE A 67 -3.14 -19.05 5.81
CA ILE A 67 -2.03 -19.96 5.54
C ILE A 67 -1.81 -20.81 6.79
N GLU A 68 -1.95 -22.12 6.63
CA GLU A 68 -1.71 -23.09 7.70
C GLU A 68 -0.52 -23.96 7.34
N THR A 69 0.35 -24.23 8.29
CA THR A 69 1.47 -25.14 8.15
C THR A 69 1.28 -26.36 9.05
N ALA A 70 1.72 -27.51 8.59
CA ALA A 70 1.70 -28.76 9.36
C ALA A 70 2.96 -29.57 9.07
N GLY A 71 3.32 -30.48 9.98
CA GLY A 71 4.50 -31.33 9.89
C GLY A 71 5.74 -30.73 10.55
N GLU A 72 5.60 -29.60 11.24
CA GLU A 72 6.66 -28.95 12.00
C GLU A 72 7.06 -29.77 13.21
N LYS A 73 8.36 -29.81 13.51
CA LYS A 73 8.92 -30.35 14.74
C LYS A 73 9.51 -29.21 15.57
N PRO A 74 9.50 -29.30 16.90
CA PRO A 74 10.08 -28.26 17.77
C PRO A 74 11.60 -28.14 17.60
N THR A 75 12.27 -29.21 17.15
CA THR A 75 13.73 -29.24 16.93
C THR A 75 14.09 -30.18 15.79
N TYR A 76 15.12 -29.85 15.06
CA TYR A 76 15.70 -30.64 13.98
C TYR A 76 17.17 -30.88 14.21
N ARG A 77 17.66 -32.05 13.78
CA ARG A 77 19.11 -32.34 13.80
C ARG A 77 19.79 -31.70 12.58
N PRO A 78 21.10 -31.42 12.64
CA PRO A 78 21.86 -31.01 11.48
C PRO A 78 21.62 -31.96 10.29
N TYR A 79 21.38 -31.41 9.10
CA TYR A 79 21.08 -32.14 7.87
C TYR A 79 19.80 -33.00 7.88
N GLU A 80 18.95 -32.86 8.88
CA GLU A 80 17.64 -33.51 8.87
C GLU A 80 16.73 -32.92 7.83
N LYS A 81 16.02 -33.78 7.06
CA LYS A 81 15.04 -33.34 6.08
C LYS A 81 13.83 -32.72 6.78
N VAL A 82 13.53 -31.47 6.45
CA VAL A 82 12.31 -30.79 6.87
C VAL A 82 11.23 -31.02 5.78
N GLN A 83 10.06 -31.41 6.20
CA GLN A 83 8.91 -31.59 5.32
C GLN A 83 7.73 -30.85 5.94
N LEU A 84 7.26 -29.85 5.25
CA LEU A 84 6.11 -29.04 5.65
C LEU A 84 4.97 -29.25 4.67
N GLN A 85 3.77 -29.34 5.19
CA GLN A 85 2.55 -29.25 4.42
C GLN A 85 1.98 -27.84 4.59
N VAL A 86 1.78 -27.14 3.49
CA VAL A 86 1.21 -25.80 3.49
C VAL A 86 -0.17 -25.84 2.84
N SER A 87 -1.17 -25.35 3.54
CA SER A 87 -2.52 -25.18 3.00
C SER A 87 -2.89 -23.70 2.97
N VAL A 88 -3.48 -23.27 1.85
CA VAL A 88 -3.93 -21.89 1.65
C VAL A 88 -5.43 -21.92 1.44
N LYS A 89 -6.15 -21.13 2.25
CA LYS A 89 -7.61 -21.06 2.26
C LYS A 89 -8.07 -19.61 2.16
N ASP A 90 -9.25 -19.41 1.59
CA ASP A 90 -9.95 -18.14 1.69
C ASP A 90 -10.65 -17.97 3.07
N ARG A 91 -11.36 -16.87 3.22
CA ARG A 91 -12.07 -16.55 4.46
C ARG A 91 -13.18 -17.55 4.80
N GLU A 92 -13.76 -18.17 3.77
CA GLU A 92 -14.79 -19.22 3.89
C GLU A 92 -14.17 -20.61 4.05
N SER A 93 -12.86 -20.70 4.34
CA SER A 93 -12.09 -21.95 4.51
C SER A 93 -12.04 -22.83 3.24
N ARG A 94 -12.28 -22.27 2.07
CA ARG A 94 -12.15 -22.99 0.80
C ARG A 94 -10.71 -22.98 0.32
N PRO A 95 -10.16 -24.07 -0.18
CA PRO A 95 -8.81 -24.14 -0.73
C PRO A 95 -8.63 -23.16 -1.90
N VAL A 96 -7.54 -22.42 -1.93
CA VAL A 96 -7.22 -21.47 -2.99
C VAL A 96 -5.90 -21.86 -3.66
N PRO A 97 -5.88 -22.10 -4.98
CA PRO A 97 -4.63 -22.25 -5.73
C PRO A 97 -3.77 -20.99 -5.60
N SER A 98 -2.57 -21.14 -5.06
CA SER A 98 -1.73 -19.99 -4.71
C SER A 98 -0.28 -20.22 -5.11
N ARG A 99 0.44 -19.13 -5.38
CA ARG A 99 1.88 -19.10 -5.51
C ARG A 99 2.48 -18.67 -4.18
N LEU A 100 3.42 -19.44 -3.67
CA LEU A 100 4.04 -19.19 -2.37
C LEU A 100 5.50 -18.80 -2.56
N SER A 101 5.97 -17.89 -1.72
CA SER A 101 7.39 -17.64 -1.47
C SER A 101 7.71 -18.13 -0.07
N VAL A 102 8.79 -18.89 0.07
CA VAL A 102 9.21 -19.47 1.35
C VAL A 102 10.60 -18.95 1.69
N SER A 103 10.77 -18.45 2.90
CA SER A 103 12.07 -18.07 3.47
C SER A 103 12.32 -18.92 4.71
N VAL A 104 13.53 -19.44 4.83
CA VAL A 104 13.95 -20.24 5.98
C VAL A 104 15.12 -19.53 6.67
N ARG A 105 15.03 -19.33 7.98
CA ARG A 105 16.03 -18.65 8.78
C ARG A 105 16.39 -19.46 10.02
N ASP A 106 17.61 -19.27 10.51
CA ASP A 106 18.05 -19.78 11.81
C ASP A 106 17.59 -18.81 12.91
N VAL A 107 16.65 -19.23 13.73
CA VAL A 107 16.09 -18.42 14.84
C VAL A 107 17.16 -17.97 15.82
N GLY A 108 18.20 -18.78 16.05
CA GLY A 108 19.32 -18.45 16.94
C GLY A 108 20.20 -17.28 16.46
N ARG A 109 20.04 -16.84 15.21
CA ARG A 109 20.77 -15.71 14.60
C ARG A 109 19.90 -14.49 14.34
N GLU A 110 18.65 -14.53 14.73
CA GLU A 110 17.78 -13.37 14.57
C GLU A 110 18.13 -12.26 15.55
N VAL A 111 18.31 -11.06 15.02
CA VAL A 111 18.38 -9.85 15.85
C VAL A 111 16.92 -9.44 16.15
N PRO A 112 16.53 -9.39 17.43
CA PRO A 112 15.21 -8.92 17.78
C PRO A 112 14.98 -7.51 17.21
N THR A 113 13.91 -7.34 16.47
CA THR A 113 13.48 -6.03 15.98
C THR A 113 12.11 -5.70 16.57
N ASN A 114 11.93 -4.47 17.00
CA ASN A 114 10.63 -3.97 17.44
C ASN A 114 9.73 -3.60 16.24
N TYR A 115 10.30 -3.58 15.05
CA TYR A 115 9.55 -3.30 13.84
C TYR A 115 8.76 -4.53 13.40
N ARG A 116 7.45 -4.41 13.45
CA ARG A 116 6.52 -5.43 13.00
C ARG A 116 5.89 -4.97 11.70
N SER A 117 6.13 -5.69 10.64
CA SER A 117 5.46 -5.51 9.37
C SER A 117 5.25 -6.86 8.73
N ASP A 118 4.07 -7.11 8.26
CA ASP A 118 3.75 -8.29 7.45
C ASP A 118 3.67 -7.93 5.95
N MET A 119 3.49 -8.94 5.11
CA MET A 119 3.36 -8.75 3.67
C MET A 119 2.15 -7.87 3.33
N THR A 120 1.06 -7.93 4.10
CA THR A 120 -0.14 -7.13 3.88
C THR A 120 0.15 -5.65 4.15
N ALA A 121 0.76 -5.36 5.29
CA ALA A 121 1.18 -4.01 5.66
C ALA A 121 2.13 -3.43 4.61
N ASN A 122 3.13 -4.20 4.21
CA ASN A 122 4.08 -3.76 3.19
C ASN A 122 3.40 -3.48 1.85
N LEU A 123 2.59 -4.40 1.34
CA LEU A 123 1.98 -4.27 0.02
C LEU A 123 0.86 -3.23 -0.05
N LEU A 124 0.12 -3.02 1.04
CA LEU A 124 -1.07 -2.15 1.03
C LEU A 124 -0.79 -0.73 1.56
N LEU A 125 0.26 -0.54 2.35
CA LEU A 125 0.55 0.73 3.00
C LEU A 125 1.98 1.19 2.80
N GLU A 126 2.97 0.45 3.31
CA GLU A 126 4.35 0.92 3.38
C GLU A 126 5.00 1.12 2.02
N SER A 127 4.66 0.29 1.01
CA SER A 127 5.21 0.43 -0.33
C SER A 127 4.79 1.71 -1.05
N ASP A 128 3.68 2.32 -0.63
CA ASP A 128 3.10 3.50 -1.27
C ASP A 128 3.27 4.79 -0.44
N VAL A 129 3.82 4.66 0.77
CA VAL A 129 4.09 5.78 1.68
C VAL A 129 5.59 5.87 1.94
N ARG A 130 6.14 7.07 2.00
CA ARG A 130 7.57 7.28 2.24
C ARG A 130 7.83 7.57 3.71
N GLY A 131 8.83 6.91 4.27
CA GLY A 131 9.28 7.12 5.63
C GLY A 131 8.87 5.99 6.56
N TYR A 132 9.25 6.13 7.81
CA TYR A 132 8.93 5.16 8.86
C TYR A 132 7.48 5.34 9.31
N ILE A 133 6.77 4.23 9.43
CA ILE A 133 5.43 4.17 10.02
C ILE A 133 5.56 3.45 11.35
N GLU A 134 5.28 4.13 12.44
CA GLU A 134 5.26 3.54 13.76
C GLU A 134 4.01 2.66 13.90
N ASP A 135 4.19 1.48 14.52
CA ASP A 135 3.10 0.53 14.80
C ASP A 135 2.24 0.23 13.56
N VAL A 136 2.87 -0.14 12.46
CA VAL A 136 2.17 -0.38 11.19
C VAL A 136 1.02 -1.39 11.31
N ASP A 137 1.13 -2.39 12.19
CA ASP A 137 0.10 -3.40 12.44
C ASP A 137 -1.20 -2.77 12.94
N TYR A 138 -1.13 -1.68 13.71
CA TYR A 138 -2.29 -0.97 14.24
C TYR A 138 -3.32 -0.63 13.14
N TYR A 139 -2.87 -0.20 11.96
CA TYR A 139 -3.75 0.19 10.86
C TYR A 139 -4.49 -1.00 10.23
N PHE A 140 -4.14 -2.24 10.60
CA PHE A 140 -4.70 -3.48 10.08
C PHE A 140 -5.44 -4.32 11.11
N GLU A 141 -5.40 -3.95 12.40
CA GLU A 141 -6.04 -4.69 13.48
C GLU A 141 -7.57 -4.63 13.39
N SER A 142 -8.12 -3.48 13.03
CA SER A 142 -9.55 -3.26 12.97
C SER A 142 -9.95 -2.30 11.86
N THR A 143 -11.21 -2.34 11.48
CA THR A 143 -11.84 -1.40 10.53
C THR A 143 -12.80 -0.42 11.22
N ASP A 144 -12.69 -0.25 12.54
CA ASP A 144 -13.49 0.69 13.31
C ASP A 144 -13.13 2.16 12.99
N THR A 145 -13.87 3.08 13.60
CA THR A 145 -13.70 4.52 13.35
C THR A 145 -12.34 5.04 13.79
N ASN A 146 -11.78 4.53 14.90
CA ASN A 146 -10.50 5.02 15.44
C ASN A 146 -9.34 4.63 14.53
N HIS A 147 -9.30 3.37 14.08
CA HIS A 147 -8.27 2.90 13.14
C HIS A 147 -8.35 3.62 11.80
N ARG A 148 -9.57 3.87 11.31
CA ARG A 148 -9.77 4.65 10.07
C ARG A 148 -9.34 6.11 10.21
N LEU A 149 -9.64 6.75 11.34
CA LEU A 149 -9.22 8.12 11.61
C LEU A 149 -7.69 8.21 11.72
N ALA A 150 -7.06 7.28 12.43
CA ALA A 150 -5.60 7.22 12.53
C ALA A 150 -4.95 7.05 11.16
N ALA A 151 -5.49 6.17 10.31
CA ALA A 151 -5.00 5.99 8.96
C ALA A 151 -5.18 7.27 8.10
N ASP A 152 -6.29 7.97 8.25
CA ASP A 152 -6.54 9.24 7.56
C ASP A 152 -5.55 10.33 8.01
N LEU A 153 -5.27 10.42 9.31
CA LEU A 153 -4.25 11.32 9.86
C LEU A 153 -2.84 10.97 9.34
N LEU A 154 -2.50 9.68 9.28
CA LEU A 154 -1.25 9.23 8.68
C LEU A 154 -1.14 9.71 7.23
N MET A 155 -2.20 9.55 6.43
CA MET A 155 -2.23 10.01 5.03
C MET A 155 -2.12 11.53 4.88
N LEU A 156 -2.59 12.30 5.84
CA LEU A 156 -2.42 13.76 5.88
C LEU A 156 -0.97 14.18 6.16
N VAL A 157 -0.31 13.46 7.07
CA VAL A 157 1.08 13.75 7.45
C VAL A 157 2.06 13.26 6.38
N GLN A 158 1.83 12.08 5.82
CA GLN A 158 2.68 11.47 4.80
C GLN A 158 2.35 12.00 3.40
N GLY A 159 2.76 13.24 3.14
CA GLY A 159 2.41 13.95 1.90
C GLY A 159 3.11 13.48 0.60
N TRP A 160 4.02 12.49 0.69
CA TRP A 160 4.74 12.01 -0.49
C TRP A 160 3.82 11.21 -1.43
N ARG A 161 4.01 11.42 -2.75
CA ARG A 161 3.29 10.72 -3.81
C ARG A 161 4.25 9.81 -4.57
N ARG A 162 3.93 8.53 -4.64
CA ARG A 162 4.70 7.57 -5.43
C ARG A 162 4.47 7.76 -6.93
N TYR A 163 3.24 8.11 -7.29
CA TYR A 163 2.83 8.30 -8.68
C TYR A 163 2.46 9.75 -8.91
N ALA A 164 3.17 10.43 -9.80
CA ALA A 164 2.84 11.80 -10.18
C ALA A 164 1.77 11.79 -11.29
N TRP A 165 0.74 12.63 -11.16
CA TRP A 165 -0.34 12.75 -12.13
C TRP A 165 0.18 13.03 -13.56
N LYS A 166 1.11 13.92 -13.69
CA LYS A 166 1.72 14.29 -14.98
C LYS A 166 2.40 13.11 -15.66
N GLU A 167 3.03 12.23 -14.89
CA GLU A 167 3.66 10.99 -15.40
C GLU A 167 2.61 10.01 -15.91
N GLN A 168 1.47 9.89 -15.21
CA GLN A 168 0.37 8.99 -15.57
C GLN A 168 -0.35 9.43 -16.84
N THR A 169 -0.48 10.74 -17.06
CA THR A 169 -1.14 11.31 -18.23
C THR A 169 -0.26 11.44 -19.47
N GLY A 170 1.07 11.25 -19.31
CA GLY A 170 2.04 11.43 -20.40
C GLY A 170 2.20 12.88 -20.87
N ILE A 171 1.73 13.86 -20.09
CA ILE A 171 1.80 15.28 -20.44
C ILE A 171 3.23 15.84 -20.34
N GLU A 172 4.07 15.26 -19.48
CA GLU A 172 5.51 15.59 -19.42
C GLU A 172 6.36 14.32 -19.49
N PRO A 173 7.37 14.28 -20.38
CA PRO A 173 8.35 13.20 -20.34
C PRO A 173 9.19 13.31 -19.07
N VAL A 174 9.22 12.25 -18.28
CA VAL A 174 10.00 12.20 -17.04
C VAL A 174 11.48 12.22 -17.37
N SER A 175 12.16 13.30 -17.05
CA SER A 175 13.63 13.39 -17.11
C SER A 175 14.23 12.84 -15.81
N TYR A 176 14.58 11.56 -15.80
CA TYR A 176 15.27 10.91 -14.67
C TYR A 176 16.75 11.24 -14.53
N THR A 177 17.28 12.24 -15.25
CA THR A 177 18.71 12.44 -15.40
C THR A 177 19.42 13.14 -14.24
N HIS A 178 18.73 13.56 -13.16
CA HIS A 178 19.38 14.37 -12.12
C HIS A 178 19.43 13.82 -10.69
N LEU A 179 18.99 12.61 -10.40
CA LEU A 179 19.02 12.09 -9.02
C LEU A 179 20.13 11.06 -8.72
N ARG A 180 21.02 10.74 -9.67
CA ARG A 180 22.12 9.79 -9.43
C ARG A 180 23.53 10.39 -9.34
N ALA A 181 23.69 11.71 -9.41
CA ALA A 181 25.02 12.34 -9.46
C ALA A 181 25.62 12.73 -8.09
N HIS A 182 24.90 12.54 -6.97
CA HIS A 182 25.38 13.01 -5.67
C HIS A 182 25.69 11.95 -4.60
N GLU A 183 25.62 10.66 -4.92
CA GLU A 183 25.92 9.60 -3.92
C GLU A 183 27.28 8.93 -4.05
N THR A 184 28.15 9.35 -4.97
CA THR A 184 29.46 8.69 -5.17
C THR A 184 30.67 9.40 -4.59
N ASP A 185 30.52 10.55 -3.91
CA ASP A 185 31.68 11.31 -3.39
C ASP A 185 31.75 11.38 -1.84
N ARG A 186 31.44 10.30 -1.15
CA ARG A 186 31.77 10.18 0.29
C ARG A 186 32.34 8.81 0.62
N ASN A 187 33.49 8.49 0.04
CA ASN A 187 34.42 7.51 0.60
C ASN A 187 35.81 7.75 -0.04
N LEU A 188 36.54 8.67 0.54
CA LEU A 188 38.00 8.74 0.59
C LEU A 188 38.39 9.19 1.98
#